data_a364efa4412741fd2b2d98cae7595384
#
_entry.id   a364efa4412741fd2b2d98cae7595384
#
_cell.length_a   1.000
_cell.length_b   1.000
_cell.length_c   1.000
_cell.angle_alpha   90.00
_cell.angle_beta   90.00
_cell.angle_gamma   90.00
#
_symmetry.space_group_name_H-M   'P 1'
#
loop_
_entity.id
_entity.type
_entity.pdbx_description
1 polymer ?
#
loop_
_entity_poly.entity_id
_entity_poly.type
_entity_poly.pdbx_seq_one_letter_code
_entity_poly.pdbx_strand_id
1 'polypeptide(L)'
;FRGAISEVSNSAVAVFAREIREVALYCRLAGTVVSVDSGAGIVVEGRGVAIAASLGAGGRAYGPIRFLEAGEQHVNGNDSHTGSILVTPEPLRVEWVKRALEVDCSAIVAPSVSLELASSLGIVPAISGMLLSPESLETIPVPIVLTEGLGIARMPRVLQDMFRASDGELAAVSGSRRPGDSEVMLSEAAAGRFSESERDGVSVRVSVGLDAGTEGKIVDDQPQLGRSQSGVQSPLARLRKVEGGTLLSPIANLELLE
;
A
#
# COMPACT_ATOMS: atom_id res chain seq x y z
N PHE A 1 3.98 21.86 21.01
CA PHE A 1 2.77 22.58 21.46
C PHE A 1 2.61 23.84 20.62
N ARG A 2 1.52 23.94 19.84
CA ARG A 2 1.08 25.22 19.25
C ARG A 2 -0.21 25.63 19.96
N GLY A 3 -0.25 26.83 20.50
CA GLY A 3 -1.41 27.45 21.13
C GLY A 3 -1.24 28.96 21.15
N ALA A 4 -2.34 29.69 21.27
CA ALA A 4 -2.32 31.12 21.42
C ALA A 4 -2.23 31.47 22.92
N ILE A 5 -1.43 32.49 23.26
CA ILE A 5 -1.44 33.07 24.59
C ILE A 5 -2.72 33.89 24.75
N SER A 6 -3.63 33.45 25.63
CA SER A 6 -4.89 34.13 25.86
C SER A 6 -4.82 35.21 26.93
N GLU A 7 -3.86 35.12 27.85
CA GLU A 7 -3.71 36.08 28.94
C GLU A 7 -2.29 36.07 29.50
N VAL A 8 -1.77 37.25 29.78
CA VAL A 8 -0.50 37.44 30.48
C VAL A 8 -0.76 38.27 31.72
N SER A 9 -0.60 37.67 32.90
CA SER A 9 -0.73 38.39 34.16
C SER A 9 0.61 39.02 34.56
N ASN A 10 0.55 40.10 35.38
CA ASN A 10 1.72 40.80 35.90
C ASN A 10 2.62 39.92 36.81
N SER A 11 2.26 38.70 37.09
CA SER A 11 2.99 37.72 37.89
C SER A 11 3.72 36.66 37.08
N ALA A 12 3.97 36.89 35.79
CA ALA A 12 4.73 36.00 34.90
C ALA A 12 4.08 34.62 34.66
N VAL A 13 2.76 34.51 34.77
CA VAL A 13 2.02 33.30 34.40
C VAL A 13 1.42 33.52 33.03
N ALA A 14 1.86 32.74 32.04
CA ALA A 14 1.22 32.69 30.73
C ALA A 14 0.11 31.61 30.74
N VAL A 15 -1.12 32.00 30.42
CA VAL A 15 -2.23 31.07 30.22
C VAL A 15 -2.29 30.76 28.72
N PHE A 16 -2.08 29.49 28.38
CA PHE A 16 -2.20 29.02 27.01
C PHE A 16 -3.63 28.53 26.77
N ALA A 17 -4.35 29.15 25.85
CA ALA A 17 -5.58 28.59 25.33
C ALA A 17 -5.24 27.40 24.43
N ARG A 18 -5.76 26.23 24.74
CA ARG A 18 -5.63 25.05 23.90
C ARG A 18 -6.59 25.20 22.72
N GLU A 19 -6.05 25.37 21.55
CA GLU A 19 -6.84 25.34 20.32
C GLU A 19 -7.40 23.91 20.12
N ILE A 20 -8.72 23.77 20.17
CA ILE A 20 -9.35 22.51 19.85
C ILE A 20 -9.40 22.42 18.34
N ARG A 21 -8.68 21.46 17.76
CA ARG A 21 -8.76 21.13 16.34
C ARG A 21 -9.62 19.90 16.16
N GLU A 22 -10.63 20.01 15.34
CA GLU A 22 -11.33 18.85 14.80
C GLU A 22 -10.43 18.19 13.73
N VAL A 23 -10.18 16.89 13.89
CA VAL A 23 -9.44 16.10 12.95
C VAL A 23 -10.38 15.04 12.39
N ALA A 24 -10.65 15.08 11.08
CA ALA A 24 -11.38 14.04 10.40
C ALA A 24 -10.50 12.79 10.24
N LEU A 25 -10.97 11.66 10.75
CA LEU A 25 -10.35 10.36 10.52
C LEU A 25 -11.25 9.55 9.60
N TYR A 26 -10.71 9.13 8.47
CA TYR A 26 -11.44 8.28 7.52
C TYR A 26 -11.17 6.81 7.81
N CYS A 27 -12.23 6.01 7.81
CA CYS A 27 -12.11 4.56 7.85
C CYS A 27 -11.41 4.06 6.58
N ARG A 28 -10.58 3.04 6.73
CA ARG A 28 -9.89 2.43 5.58
C ARG A 28 -10.81 1.66 4.65
N LEU A 29 -11.99 1.29 5.15
CA LEU A 29 -12.95 0.47 4.46
C LEU A 29 -14.36 1.02 4.72
N ALA A 30 -15.23 0.98 3.72
CA ALA A 30 -16.64 1.19 3.91
C ALA A 30 -17.22 0.04 4.75
N GLY A 31 -18.01 0.35 5.77
CA GLY A 31 -18.51 -0.68 6.68
C GLY A 31 -19.54 -0.15 7.66
N THR A 32 -19.90 -1.01 8.59
CA THR A 32 -20.87 -0.73 9.66
C THR A 32 -20.15 -0.47 10.98
N VAL A 33 -20.54 0.56 11.70
CA VAL A 33 -20.04 0.81 13.05
C VAL A 33 -20.59 -0.26 13.98
N VAL A 34 -19.73 -1.11 14.54
CA VAL A 34 -20.11 -2.23 15.44
C VAL A 34 -19.90 -1.90 16.89
N SER A 35 -19.01 -0.97 17.21
CA SER A 35 -18.87 -0.47 18.58
C SER A 35 -18.34 0.97 18.62
N VAL A 36 -18.72 1.69 19.67
CA VAL A 36 -18.26 3.04 19.96
C VAL A 36 -17.79 3.07 21.40
N ASP A 37 -16.54 3.46 21.61
CA ASP A 37 -15.96 3.73 22.92
C ASP A 37 -15.57 5.21 22.98
N SER A 38 -16.21 5.97 23.85
CA SER A 38 -16.00 7.41 23.96
C SER A 38 -14.58 7.81 24.38
N GLY A 39 -13.80 6.87 24.94
CA GLY A 39 -12.41 7.09 25.35
C GLY A 39 -11.37 6.54 24.37
N ALA A 40 -11.72 5.55 23.56
CA ALA A 40 -10.80 4.81 22.70
C ALA A 40 -11.08 5.02 21.20
N GLY A 41 -12.34 5.18 20.78
CA GLY A 41 -12.70 5.36 19.39
C GLY A 41 -13.90 4.57 18.92
N ILE A 42 -13.97 4.31 17.64
CA ILE A 42 -15.02 3.51 16.98
C ILE A 42 -14.41 2.30 16.27
N VAL A 43 -15.14 1.20 16.28
CA VAL A 43 -14.81 0.01 15.50
C VAL A 43 -15.79 -0.08 14.34
N VAL A 44 -15.22 -0.13 13.13
CA VAL A 44 -15.98 -0.29 11.89
C VAL A 44 -15.62 -1.65 11.31
N GLU A 45 -16.63 -2.44 11.02
CA GLU A 45 -16.50 -3.74 10.33
C GLU A 45 -16.96 -3.58 8.89
N GLY A 46 -16.15 -4.08 7.96
CA GLY A 46 -16.45 -4.06 6.54
C GLY A 46 -15.77 -5.22 5.82
N ARG A 47 -16.19 -5.47 4.57
CA ARG A 47 -15.59 -6.46 3.70
C ARG A 47 -14.84 -5.79 2.57
N GLY A 48 -13.71 -6.37 2.19
CA GLY A 48 -12.89 -5.85 1.11
C GLY A 48 -11.66 -6.70 0.87
N VAL A 49 -10.82 -6.25 -0.05
CA VAL A 49 -9.54 -6.88 -0.38
C VAL A 49 -8.42 -5.97 0.09
N ALA A 50 -7.48 -6.51 0.84
CA ALA A 50 -6.24 -5.84 1.20
C ALA A 50 -5.12 -6.34 0.27
N ILE A 51 -4.53 -5.43 -0.49
CA ILE A 51 -3.36 -5.69 -1.32
C ILE A 51 -2.14 -5.19 -0.55
N ALA A 52 -1.34 -6.14 -0.06
CA ALA A 52 -0.07 -5.81 0.58
C ALA A 52 0.91 -5.23 -0.46
N ALA A 53 1.69 -4.25 -0.05
CA ALA A 53 2.67 -3.62 -0.91
C ALA A 53 4.08 -3.70 -0.29
N SER A 54 5.07 -3.79 -1.16
CA SER A 54 6.48 -3.93 -0.76
C SER A 54 7.02 -2.68 -0.09
N LEU A 55 6.68 -1.51 -0.61
CA LEU A 55 7.18 -0.22 -0.14
C LEU A 55 6.10 0.85 -0.23
N GLY A 56 6.28 1.91 0.53
CA GLY A 56 5.46 3.11 0.40
C GLY A 56 5.95 4.25 1.27
N ALA A 57 5.32 5.40 1.11
CA ALA A 57 5.57 6.59 1.92
C ALA A 57 4.42 7.60 1.76
N GLY A 58 4.43 8.66 2.58
CA GLY A 58 3.48 9.78 2.46
C GLY A 58 2.22 9.63 3.31
N GLY A 59 2.04 8.52 4.03
CA GLY A 59 0.92 8.36 4.96
C GLY A 59 -0.32 7.75 4.33
N ARG A 60 -1.50 8.25 4.66
CA ARG A 60 -2.78 7.65 4.28
C ARG A 60 -3.59 8.57 3.39
N ALA A 61 -4.29 7.97 2.44
CA ALA A 61 -5.26 8.64 1.59
C ALA A 61 -6.51 7.79 1.37
N TYR A 62 -7.56 8.43 0.91
CA TYR A 62 -8.83 7.84 0.59
C TYR A 62 -9.41 8.54 -0.65
N GLY A 63 -9.97 7.78 -1.58
CA GLY A 63 -10.56 8.33 -2.79
C GLY A 63 -10.96 7.26 -3.79
N PRO A 64 -11.61 7.66 -4.90
CA PRO A 64 -11.91 6.75 -5.98
C PRO A 64 -10.63 6.32 -6.71
N ILE A 65 -10.57 5.06 -7.10
CA ILE A 65 -9.50 4.56 -7.98
C ILE A 65 -9.66 5.12 -9.37
N ARG A 66 -8.53 5.45 -9.98
CA ARG A 66 -8.40 5.72 -11.42
C ARG A 66 -7.26 4.87 -11.97
N PHE A 67 -7.65 3.83 -12.69
CA PHE A 67 -6.70 2.95 -13.37
C PHE A 67 -6.29 3.56 -14.70
N LEU A 68 -4.99 3.69 -14.90
CA LEU A 68 -4.40 4.28 -16.10
C LEU A 68 -3.89 3.15 -17.00
N GLU A 69 -4.31 3.11 -18.24
CA GLU A 69 -3.87 2.08 -19.17
C GLU A 69 -2.38 2.24 -19.53
N ALA A 70 -1.73 1.11 -19.89
CA ALA A 70 -0.33 1.12 -20.29
C ALA A 70 -0.12 2.01 -21.53
N GLY A 71 0.83 2.95 -21.44
CA GLY A 71 1.09 3.91 -22.52
C GLY A 71 0.25 5.19 -22.46
N GLU A 72 -0.74 5.27 -21.58
CA GLU A 72 -1.41 6.54 -21.29
C GLU A 72 -0.44 7.50 -20.58
N GLN A 73 0.30 8.27 -21.38
CA GLN A 73 1.22 9.29 -20.86
C GLN A 73 0.49 10.56 -20.41
N HIS A 74 -0.79 10.66 -20.64
CA HIS A 74 -1.56 11.87 -20.43
C HIS A 74 -2.77 11.57 -19.55
N VAL A 75 -2.67 11.95 -18.31
CA VAL A 75 -3.84 12.34 -17.53
C VAL A 75 -4.38 13.58 -18.27
N ASN A 76 -5.36 13.38 -19.15
CA ASN A 76 -5.95 14.47 -19.91
C ASN A 76 -6.48 15.50 -18.93
N GLY A 77 -6.06 16.75 -19.06
CA GLY A 77 -6.40 17.85 -18.14
C GLY A 77 -7.91 18.18 -18.03
N ASN A 78 -8.74 17.47 -18.80
CA ASN A 78 -10.21 17.58 -18.75
C ASN A 78 -10.87 16.56 -17.82
N ASP A 79 -10.15 15.48 -17.41
CA ASP A 79 -10.71 14.52 -16.48
C ASP A 79 -10.37 14.95 -15.06
N SER A 80 -11.38 15.12 -14.23
CA SER A 80 -11.21 15.46 -12.82
C SER A 80 -10.61 14.27 -12.07
N HIS A 81 -9.28 14.25 -11.97
CA HIS A 81 -8.55 13.28 -11.14
C HIS A 81 -8.32 13.80 -9.72
N THR A 82 -8.84 14.98 -9.41
CA THR A 82 -8.75 15.60 -8.09
C THR A 82 -9.32 14.66 -7.03
N GLY A 83 -8.55 14.40 -5.99
CA GLY A 83 -8.95 13.52 -4.90
C GLY A 83 -8.95 12.03 -5.24
N SER A 84 -8.52 11.63 -6.45
CA SER A 84 -8.50 10.23 -6.86
C SER A 84 -7.18 9.55 -6.49
N ILE A 85 -7.22 8.22 -6.32
CA ILE A 85 -6.06 7.35 -6.21
C ILE A 85 -5.67 6.92 -7.62
N LEU A 86 -4.55 7.40 -8.11
CA LEU A 86 -4.05 7.06 -9.44
C LEU A 86 -3.29 5.74 -9.40
N VAL A 87 -3.67 4.78 -10.23
CA VAL A 87 -3.02 3.47 -10.34
C VAL A 87 -2.42 3.31 -11.73
N THR A 88 -1.12 3.09 -11.80
CA THR A 88 -0.40 2.82 -13.05
C THR A 88 0.13 1.39 -13.10
N PRO A 89 -0.04 0.65 -14.23
CA PRO A 89 0.55 -0.67 -14.40
C PRO A 89 2.06 -0.64 -14.71
N GLU A 90 2.60 0.55 -15.01
CA GLU A 90 4.00 0.74 -15.35
C GLU A 90 4.82 1.26 -14.18
N PRO A 91 6.17 1.05 -14.18
CA PRO A 91 7.05 1.63 -13.19
C PRO A 91 6.86 3.14 -13.04
N LEU A 92 6.88 3.63 -11.81
CA LEU A 92 6.70 5.04 -11.51
C LEU A 92 7.82 5.87 -12.13
N ARG A 93 7.46 6.96 -12.79
CA ARG A 93 8.37 7.94 -13.42
C ARG A 93 8.18 9.32 -12.82
N VAL A 94 9.19 10.18 -12.94
CA VAL A 94 9.16 11.56 -12.44
C VAL A 94 7.99 12.34 -13.03
N GLU A 95 7.71 12.16 -14.31
CA GLU A 95 6.63 12.85 -15.04
C GLU A 95 5.26 12.50 -14.43
N TRP A 96 5.08 11.23 -14.03
CA TRP A 96 3.87 10.77 -13.36
C TRP A 96 3.67 11.45 -12.01
N VAL A 97 4.72 11.54 -11.19
CA VAL A 97 4.66 12.20 -9.89
C VAL A 97 4.31 13.67 -10.05
N LYS A 98 4.98 14.38 -10.98
CA LYS A 98 4.68 15.79 -11.26
C LYS A 98 3.24 15.96 -11.69
N ARG A 99 2.77 15.13 -12.61
CA ARG A 99 1.40 15.21 -13.12
C ARG A 99 0.35 14.92 -12.05
N ALA A 100 0.59 13.90 -11.22
CA ALA A 100 -0.28 13.58 -10.11
C ALA A 100 -0.44 14.76 -9.13
N LEU A 101 0.64 15.50 -8.88
CA LEU A 101 0.60 16.72 -8.08
C LEU A 101 -0.19 17.86 -8.75
N GLU A 102 -0.02 18.03 -10.06
CA GLU A 102 -0.75 19.07 -10.83
C GLU A 102 -2.28 18.84 -10.81
N VAL A 103 -2.72 17.58 -10.80
CA VAL A 103 -4.15 17.23 -10.77
C VAL A 103 -4.71 17.05 -9.36
N ASP A 104 -3.90 17.31 -8.32
CA ASP A 104 -4.28 17.20 -6.90
C ASP A 104 -4.89 15.82 -6.57
N CYS A 105 -4.19 14.76 -6.97
CA CYS A 105 -4.61 13.40 -6.64
C CYS A 105 -4.40 13.09 -5.15
N SER A 106 -5.17 12.14 -4.61
CA SER A 106 -5.05 11.71 -3.22
C SER A 106 -3.88 10.78 -2.96
N ALA A 107 -3.53 9.91 -3.91
CA ALA A 107 -2.42 8.97 -3.79
C ALA A 107 -2.00 8.43 -5.17
N ILE A 108 -0.81 7.79 -5.19
CA ILE A 108 -0.28 7.07 -6.34
C ILE A 108 -0.02 5.62 -5.94
N VAL A 109 -0.50 4.67 -6.76
CA VAL A 109 -0.17 3.25 -6.68
C VAL A 109 0.54 2.85 -7.97
N ALA A 110 1.74 2.30 -7.83
CA ALA A 110 2.56 1.84 -8.95
C ALA A 110 3.20 0.50 -8.61
N PRO A 111 3.66 -0.29 -9.59
CA PRO A 111 4.35 -1.54 -9.29
C PRO A 111 5.73 -1.30 -8.68
N SER A 112 6.50 -0.44 -9.27
CA SER A 112 7.90 -0.25 -8.87
C SER A 112 8.40 1.16 -9.17
N VAL A 113 9.58 1.46 -8.66
CA VAL A 113 10.26 2.74 -8.88
C VAL A 113 11.78 2.52 -8.95
N SER A 114 12.49 3.30 -9.77
CA SER A 114 13.95 3.27 -9.79
C SER A 114 14.52 3.74 -8.44
N LEU A 115 15.70 3.23 -8.07
CA LEU A 115 16.36 3.60 -6.82
C LEU A 115 16.64 5.12 -6.74
N GLU A 116 16.99 5.74 -7.86
CA GLU A 116 17.24 7.19 -7.93
C GLU A 116 15.98 7.99 -7.60
N LEU A 117 14.86 7.63 -8.23
CA LEU A 117 13.58 8.31 -7.98
C LEU A 117 13.07 8.01 -6.57
N ALA A 118 13.21 6.77 -6.09
CA ALA A 118 12.86 6.40 -4.72
C ALA A 118 13.64 7.22 -3.68
N SER A 119 14.92 7.43 -3.93
CA SER A 119 15.79 8.26 -3.08
C SER A 119 15.36 9.72 -3.08
N SER A 120 15.09 10.27 -4.27
CA SER A 120 14.63 11.67 -4.40
C SER A 120 13.27 11.92 -3.76
N LEU A 121 12.39 10.92 -3.75
CA LEU A 121 11.09 10.95 -3.10
C LEU A 121 11.13 10.56 -1.61
N GLY A 122 12.31 10.22 -1.07
CA GLY A 122 12.44 9.79 0.32
C GLY A 122 11.69 8.49 0.67
N ILE A 123 11.41 7.65 -0.33
CA ILE A 123 10.74 6.35 -0.16
C ILE A 123 11.71 5.29 0.32
N VAL A 124 12.99 5.42 -0.03
CA VAL A 124 14.01 4.41 0.28
C VAL A 124 14.08 4.21 1.78
N PRO A 125 13.87 2.99 2.28
CA PRO A 125 14.17 2.69 3.66
C PRO A 125 15.65 2.93 3.89
N ALA A 126 16.02 3.41 5.08
CA ALA A 126 17.40 3.65 5.48
C ALA A 126 18.16 2.31 5.61
N ILE A 127 18.35 1.59 4.48
CA ILE A 127 19.04 0.28 4.42
C ILE A 127 20.53 0.44 4.66
N SER A 128 21.07 1.65 4.51
CA SER A 128 22.51 1.86 4.48
C SER A 128 23.13 2.44 5.74
N GLY A 129 22.44 2.43 6.88
CA GLY A 129 23.00 3.02 8.10
C GLY A 129 23.37 4.52 7.99
N MET A 130 23.15 5.13 6.86
CA MET A 130 23.17 6.56 6.70
C MET A 130 21.89 7.10 7.33
N LEU A 131 22.02 7.64 8.51
CA LEU A 131 21.02 8.51 9.12
C LEU A 131 20.77 9.64 8.13
N LEU A 132 19.71 9.53 7.35
CA LEU A 132 19.17 10.69 6.65
C LEU A 132 18.81 11.69 7.76
N SER A 133 19.42 12.85 7.72
CA SER A 133 19.04 13.93 8.63
C SER A 133 17.52 14.11 8.59
N PRO A 134 16.85 14.28 9.74
CA PRO A 134 15.42 14.55 9.78
C PRO A 134 14.99 15.71 8.88
N GLU A 135 15.89 16.62 8.59
CA GLU A 135 15.69 17.78 7.72
C GLU A 135 15.63 17.45 6.22
N SER A 136 16.16 16.29 5.80
CA SER A 136 16.06 15.83 4.39
C SER A 136 14.79 15.02 4.11
N LEU A 137 13.91 14.85 5.08
CA LEU A 137 12.61 14.25 4.92
C LEU A 137 11.64 15.32 4.41
N GLU A 138 11.82 15.79 3.18
CA GLU A 138 10.77 16.52 2.49
C GLU A 138 9.51 15.65 2.57
N THR A 139 8.44 16.25 3.06
CA THR A 139 7.15 15.58 3.19
C THR A 139 6.70 15.22 1.78
N ILE A 140 6.63 13.94 1.47
CA ILE A 140 6.06 13.51 0.19
C ILE A 140 4.63 14.06 0.14
N PRO A 141 4.30 14.89 -0.85
CA PRO A 141 3.04 15.64 -0.87
C PRO A 141 1.82 14.74 -1.03
N VAL A 142 2.00 13.55 -1.60
CA VAL A 142 0.94 12.54 -1.77
C VAL A 142 1.44 11.16 -1.37
N PRO A 143 0.61 10.30 -0.74
CA PRO A 143 0.97 8.92 -0.48
C PRO A 143 1.33 8.17 -1.77
N ILE A 144 2.45 7.43 -1.72
CA ILE A 144 2.91 6.56 -2.79
C ILE A 144 3.01 5.15 -2.24
N VAL A 145 2.45 4.19 -2.98
CA VAL A 145 2.49 2.77 -2.65
C VAL A 145 3.02 1.98 -3.85
N LEU A 146 3.99 1.10 -3.59
CA LEU A 146 4.67 0.30 -4.60
C LEU A 146 4.41 -1.18 -4.32
N THR A 147 3.71 -1.86 -5.22
CA THR A 147 3.34 -3.26 -5.03
C THR A 147 4.55 -4.19 -5.13
N GLU A 148 5.44 -3.97 -6.09
CA GLU A 148 6.63 -4.79 -6.36
C GLU A 148 7.91 -4.21 -5.74
N GLY A 149 7.95 -2.90 -5.43
CA GLY A 149 9.07 -2.25 -4.75
C GLY A 149 10.06 -1.53 -5.64
N LEU A 150 11.37 -1.76 -5.44
CA LEU A 150 12.42 -1.10 -6.21
C LEU A 150 12.69 -1.83 -7.53
N GLY A 151 12.94 -1.08 -8.59
CA GLY A 151 13.32 -1.60 -9.90
C GLY A 151 12.44 -1.10 -11.04
N ILE A 152 12.27 -1.93 -12.06
CA ILE A 152 11.52 -1.65 -13.28
C ILE A 152 10.43 -2.70 -13.54
N ALA A 153 10.00 -3.40 -12.51
CA ALA A 153 8.94 -4.40 -12.60
C ALA A 153 7.62 -3.75 -13.02
N ARG A 154 6.88 -4.42 -13.88
CA ARG A 154 5.49 -4.07 -14.21
C ARG A 154 4.56 -4.70 -13.19
N MET A 155 3.38 -4.13 -13.05
CA MET A 155 2.33 -4.70 -12.20
C MET A 155 1.87 -6.05 -12.75
N PRO A 156 1.78 -7.10 -11.90
CA PRO A 156 1.23 -8.39 -12.30
C PRO A 156 -0.18 -8.25 -12.87
N ARG A 157 -0.52 -9.06 -13.88
CA ARG A 157 -1.83 -8.98 -14.55
C ARG A 157 -3.00 -9.10 -13.59
N VAL A 158 -2.91 -10.00 -12.63
CA VAL A 158 -3.94 -10.18 -11.60
C VAL A 158 -4.23 -8.87 -10.86
N LEU A 159 -3.19 -8.14 -10.44
CA LEU A 159 -3.37 -6.84 -9.79
C LEU A 159 -3.90 -5.77 -10.76
N GLN A 160 -3.44 -5.77 -12.02
CA GLN A 160 -3.98 -4.87 -13.04
C GLN A 160 -5.48 -5.08 -13.21
N ASP A 161 -5.92 -6.34 -13.33
CA ASP A 161 -7.32 -6.69 -13.52
C ASP A 161 -8.16 -6.33 -12.28
N MET A 162 -7.61 -6.53 -11.07
CA MET A 162 -8.22 -6.07 -9.83
C MET A 162 -8.42 -4.56 -9.81
N PHE A 163 -7.38 -3.79 -10.07
CA PHE A 163 -7.49 -2.33 -10.07
C PHE A 163 -8.38 -1.80 -11.18
N ARG A 164 -8.31 -2.41 -12.38
CA ARG A 164 -9.19 -2.05 -13.50
C ARG A 164 -10.66 -2.32 -13.17
N ALA A 165 -10.96 -3.46 -12.56
CA ALA A 165 -12.32 -3.79 -12.12
C ALA A 165 -12.82 -2.87 -11.00
N SER A 166 -11.90 -2.24 -10.26
CA SER A 166 -12.19 -1.30 -9.17
C SER A 166 -12.17 0.15 -9.62
N ASP A 167 -12.03 0.44 -10.93
CA ASP A 167 -12.01 1.81 -11.43
C ASP A 167 -13.30 2.55 -11.05
N GLY A 168 -13.16 3.75 -10.48
CA GLY A 168 -14.26 4.54 -9.93
C GLY A 168 -14.71 4.15 -8.52
N GLU A 169 -14.32 2.99 -7.99
CA GLU A 169 -14.67 2.56 -6.64
C GLU A 169 -13.78 3.23 -5.58
N LEU A 170 -14.35 3.42 -4.39
CA LEU A 170 -13.61 3.99 -3.27
C LEU A 170 -12.60 3.00 -2.71
N ALA A 171 -11.41 3.49 -2.46
CA ALA A 171 -10.33 2.72 -1.86
C ALA A 171 -9.59 3.56 -0.81
N ALA A 172 -8.81 2.87 0.03
CA ALA A 172 -7.88 3.49 0.95
C ALA A 172 -6.46 3.04 0.66
N VAL A 173 -5.53 3.95 0.79
CA VAL A 173 -4.10 3.72 0.61
C VAL A 173 -3.37 4.05 1.90
N SER A 174 -2.44 3.19 2.29
CA SER A 174 -1.52 3.43 3.41
C SER A 174 -0.09 3.26 2.91
N GLY A 175 0.62 4.37 2.72
CA GLY A 175 2.03 4.38 2.36
C GLY A 175 2.89 4.53 3.62
N SER A 176 3.61 3.48 3.99
CA SER A 176 4.54 3.45 5.12
C SER A 176 5.96 3.21 4.64
N ARG A 177 6.93 3.89 5.27
CA ARG A 177 8.35 3.59 5.04
C ARG A 177 8.82 2.30 5.71
N ARG A 178 7.98 1.71 6.55
CA ARG A 178 8.27 0.41 7.16
C ARG A 178 7.88 -0.69 6.18
N PRO A 179 8.80 -1.60 5.85
CA PRO A 179 8.47 -2.73 4.98
C PRO A 179 7.30 -3.54 5.55
N GLY A 180 6.36 -3.90 4.70
CA GLY A 180 5.18 -4.68 5.08
C GLY A 180 4.02 -3.91 5.69
N ASP A 181 4.18 -2.60 5.97
CA ASP A 181 3.11 -1.75 6.53
C ASP A 181 2.34 -0.97 5.45
N SER A 182 2.73 -1.12 4.18
CA SER A 182 2.06 -0.46 3.06
C SER A 182 0.99 -1.35 2.46
N GLU A 183 -0.17 -0.77 2.18
CA GLU A 183 -1.31 -1.53 1.65
C GLU A 183 -2.25 -0.65 0.85
N VAL A 184 -3.01 -1.28 -0.03
CA VAL A 184 -4.20 -0.71 -0.69
C VAL A 184 -5.40 -1.55 -0.28
N MET A 185 -6.44 -0.90 0.22
CA MET A 185 -7.70 -1.56 0.59
C MET A 185 -8.79 -1.20 -0.41
N LEU A 186 -9.30 -2.21 -1.09
CA LEU A 186 -10.41 -2.11 -2.03
C LEU A 186 -11.73 -2.43 -1.33
N SER A 187 -12.82 -1.79 -1.76
CA SER A 187 -14.16 -2.02 -1.22
C SER A 187 -14.70 -3.42 -1.57
N GLU A 188 -15.77 -3.84 -0.89
CA GLU A 188 -16.46 -5.11 -1.20
C GLU A 188 -16.99 -5.17 -2.64
N ALA A 189 -17.41 -4.03 -3.20
CA ALA A 189 -17.86 -3.96 -4.59
C ALA A 189 -16.77 -4.39 -5.59
N ALA A 190 -15.51 -4.05 -5.28
CA ALA A 190 -14.34 -4.53 -6.00
C ALA A 190 -14.07 -6.02 -5.72
N ALA A 191 -14.15 -6.43 -4.44
CA ALA A 191 -13.90 -7.81 -4.02
C ALA A 191 -14.92 -8.81 -4.62
N GLY A 192 -16.18 -8.44 -4.73
CA GLY A 192 -17.25 -9.31 -5.26
C GLY A 192 -17.14 -9.65 -6.75
N ARG A 193 -16.32 -8.91 -7.49
CA ARG A 193 -16.01 -9.20 -8.91
C ARG A 193 -14.95 -10.27 -9.09
N PHE A 194 -14.19 -10.55 -8.02
CA PHE A 194 -13.25 -11.67 -7.96
C PHE A 194 -13.97 -12.87 -7.38
N SER A 195 -14.45 -13.76 -8.25
CA SER A 195 -15.20 -14.93 -7.83
C SER A 195 -14.34 -15.90 -7.02
N GLU A 196 -15.00 -16.73 -6.18
CA GLU A 196 -14.32 -17.79 -5.41
C GLU A 196 -13.53 -18.79 -6.29
N SER A 197 -13.78 -18.84 -7.59
CA SER A 197 -13.03 -19.69 -8.52
C SER A 197 -11.59 -19.22 -8.72
N GLU A 198 -11.28 -17.93 -8.52
CA GLU A 198 -9.91 -17.42 -8.56
C GLU A 198 -9.18 -17.61 -7.22
N ARG A 199 -9.90 -17.96 -6.13
CA ARG A 199 -9.32 -18.43 -4.87
C ARG A 199 -8.74 -19.85 -4.95
N ASP A 200 -8.79 -20.49 -6.12
CA ASP A 200 -8.19 -21.82 -6.33
C ASP A 200 -6.65 -21.81 -6.31
N GLY A 201 -6.11 -20.84 -5.59
CA GLY A 201 -4.71 -20.67 -5.26
C GLY A 201 -3.86 -20.24 -6.45
N VAL A 202 -3.03 -19.23 -6.24
CA VAL A 202 -2.07 -18.77 -7.24
C VAL A 202 -1.09 -19.89 -7.54
N SER A 203 -0.92 -20.25 -8.81
CA SER A 203 0.06 -21.24 -9.24
C SER A 203 1.47 -20.66 -9.15
N VAL A 204 2.34 -21.36 -8.45
CA VAL A 204 3.70 -20.91 -8.20
C VAL A 204 4.70 -22.05 -8.34
N ARG A 205 5.95 -21.68 -8.61
CA ARG A 205 7.12 -22.55 -8.56
C ARG A 205 8.07 -22.06 -7.48
N VAL A 206 8.65 -22.95 -6.72
CA VAL A 206 9.74 -22.61 -5.80
C VAL A 206 11.02 -22.42 -6.62
N SER A 207 11.57 -21.21 -6.62
CA SER A 207 12.75 -20.87 -7.43
C SER A 207 14.07 -21.15 -6.73
N VAL A 208 14.10 -21.15 -5.39
CA VAL A 208 15.33 -21.26 -4.59
C VAL A 208 15.09 -22.13 -3.36
N GLY A 209 16.13 -22.87 -2.95
CA GLY A 209 16.14 -23.72 -1.74
C GLY A 209 16.09 -25.20 -2.04
N LEU A 210 15.91 -26.02 -0.99
CA LEU A 210 15.89 -27.49 -1.11
C LEU A 210 14.72 -28.00 -1.97
N ASP A 211 13.63 -27.25 -2.00
CA ASP A 211 12.41 -27.56 -2.76
C ASP A 211 12.34 -26.84 -4.12
N ALA A 212 13.47 -26.31 -4.60
CA ALA A 212 13.53 -25.62 -5.90
C ALA A 212 13.01 -26.51 -7.04
N GLY A 213 12.20 -25.92 -7.90
CA GLY A 213 11.51 -26.61 -9.00
C GLY A 213 10.16 -27.20 -8.63
N THR A 214 9.78 -27.25 -7.33
CA THR A 214 8.46 -27.72 -6.91
C THR A 214 7.38 -26.74 -7.36
N GLU A 215 6.37 -27.23 -8.04
CA GLU A 215 5.18 -26.48 -8.47
C GLU A 215 4.01 -26.78 -7.56
N GLY A 216 3.17 -25.76 -7.35
CA GLY A 216 1.98 -25.89 -6.51
C GLY A 216 1.12 -24.66 -6.52
N LYS A 217 0.06 -24.70 -5.73
CA LYS A 217 -0.86 -23.58 -5.53
C LYS A 217 -0.75 -23.07 -4.09
N ILE A 218 -0.73 -21.76 -3.93
CA ILE A 218 -0.80 -21.13 -2.59
C ILE A 218 -2.20 -21.39 -2.03
N VAL A 219 -2.27 -21.93 -0.81
CA VAL A 219 -3.54 -22.29 -0.16
C VAL A 219 -3.88 -21.44 1.06
N ASP A 220 -2.97 -20.65 1.55
CA ASP A 220 -3.19 -19.75 2.69
C ASP A 220 -3.55 -18.36 2.20
N ASP A 221 -4.60 -17.77 2.78
CA ASP A 221 -5.03 -16.39 2.49
C ASP A 221 -4.04 -15.34 2.99
N GLN A 222 -3.21 -15.69 3.98
CA GLN A 222 -2.20 -14.81 4.53
C GLN A 222 -0.89 -15.56 4.83
N PRO A 223 0.26 -14.93 4.56
CA PRO A 223 1.56 -15.48 4.93
C PRO A 223 1.70 -15.59 6.44
N GLN A 224 2.24 -16.70 6.89
CA GLN A 224 2.57 -16.90 8.30
C GLN A 224 4.04 -16.59 8.55
N LEU A 225 4.33 -15.78 9.57
CA LEU A 225 5.72 -15.57 9.97
C LEU A 225 6.27 -16.85 10.59
N GLY A 226 7.33 -17.41 9.99
CA GLY A 226 7.93 -18.66 10.45
C GLY A 226 9.41 -18.74 10.12
N ARG A 227 10.07 -19.80 10.60
CA ARG A 227 11.45 -20.07 10.23
C ARG A 227 11.51 -20.89 8.95
N SER A 228 12.25 -20.36 7.98
CA SER A 228 12.61 -21.10 6.76
C SER A 228 13.55 -22.27 7.08
N GLN A 229 13.76 -23.15 6.12
CA GLN A 229 14.73 -24.26 6.23
C GLN A 229 16.17 -23.77 6.50
N SER A 230 16.50 -22.56 6.08
CA SER A 230 17.79 -21.90 6.38
C SER A 230 17.87 -21.31 7.79
N GLY A 231 16.80 -21.43 8.60
CA GLY A 231 16.74 -20.88 9.96
C GLY A 231 16.39 -19.39 10.03
N VAL A 232 16.23 -18.72 8.90
CA VAL A 232 15.86 -17.31 8.82
C VAL A 232 14.35 -17.15 9.06
N GLN A 233 13.99 -16.18 9.88
CA GLN A 233 12.58 -15.83 10.09
C GLN A 233 12.07 -15.01 8.90
N SER A 234 11.06 -15.53 8.23
CA SER A 234 10.49 -14.90 7.02
C SER A 234 9.00 -15.19 6.89
N PRO A 235 8.26 -14.40 6.11
CA PRO A 235 6.90 -14.74 5.71
C PRO A 235 6.91 -16.01 4.87
N LEU A 236 6.15 -17.03 5.32
CA LEU A 236 6.00 -18.32 4.64
C LEU A 236 4.59 -18.42 4.04
N ALA A 237 4.52 -18.95 2.83
CA ALA A 237 3.26 -19.38 2.21
C ALA A 237 3.17 -20.92 2.24
N ARG A 238 1.96 -21.43 2.43
CA ARG A 238 1.67 -22.85 2.31
C ARG A 238 1.25 -23.16 0.88
N LEU A 239 1.98 -24.07 0.28
CA LEU A 239 1.73 -24.56 -1.07
C LEU A 239 1.10 -25.93 -1.03
N ARG A 240 0.06 -26.15 -1.83
CA ARG A 240 -0.40 -27.50 -2.19
C ARG A 240 0.34 -27.92 -3.45
N LYS A 241 1.23 -28.90 -3.32
CA LYS A 241 2.04 -29.40 -4.45
C LYS A 241 1.17 -30.08 -5.50
N VAL A 242 1.55 -29.96 -6.77
CA VAL A 242 0.90 -30.65 -7.89
C VAL A 242 0.94 -32.17 -7.68
N GLU A 243 2.05 -32.70 -7.18
CA GLU A 243 2.25 -34.13 -6.89
C GLU A 243 1.55 -34.61 -5.61
N GLY A 244 0.86 -33.71 -4.90
CA GLY A 244 0.20 -33.98 -3.62
C GLY A 244 1.03 -33.58 -2.40
N GLY A 245 0.32 -33.38 -1.27
CA GLY A 245 0.92 -32.90 -0.02
C GLY A 245 1.08 -31.37 0.03
N THR A 246 1.60 -30.88 1.14
CA THR A 246 1.81 -29.45 1.40
C THR A 246 3.26 -29.13 1.66
N LEU A 247 3.68 -27.92 1.31
CA LEU A 247 5.01 -27.37 1.51
C LEU A 247 4.88 -25.97 2.10
N LEU A 248 5.73 -25.61 3.08
CA LEU A 248 5.90 -24.22 3.52
C LEU A 248 7.15 -23.65 2.87
N SER A 249 7.00 -22.60 2.11
CA SER A 249 8.12 -21.92 1.44
C SER A 249 8.11 -20.42 1.73
N PRO A 250 9.30 -19.79 1.90
CA PRO A 250 9.39 -18.34 1.93
C PRO A 250 8.78 -17.73 0.69
N ILE A 251 7.98 -16.68 0.84
CA ILE A 251 7.34 -16.00 -0.29
C ILE A 251 8.40 -15.49 -1.28
N ALA A 252 9.53 -15.02 -0.75
CA ALA A 252 10.65 -14.54 -1.56
C ALA A 252 11.24 -15.60 -2.51
N ASN A 253 10.94 -16.89 -2.26
CA ASN A 253 11.42 -18.01 -3.08
C ASN A 253 10.36 -18.48 -4.10
N LEU A 254 9.22 -17.81 -4.19
CA LEU A 254 8.12 -18.20 -5.08
C LEU A 254 8.15 -17.37 -6.35
N GLU A 255 8.04 -18.06 -7.47
CA GLU A 255 7.86 -17.52 -8.82
C GLU A 255 6.43 -17.80 -9.25
N LEU A 256 5.72 -16.80 -9.75
CA LEU A 256 4.38 -16.96 -10.29
C LEU A 256 4.45 -17.74 -11.61
N LEU A 257 3.61 -18.74 -11.74
CA LEU A 257 3.38 -19.43 -13.00
C LEU A 257 2.17 -18.78 -13.69
N GLU A 258 2.37 -18.36 -14.94
CA GLU A 258 1.32 -17.80 -15.80
C GLU A 258 0.30 -18.86 -16.24
#